data_39781cc244b8a64de85ce6fa7ae76367
#
_entry.id   39781cc244b8a64de85ce6fa7ae76367
#
_cell.length_a   1.000
_cell.length_b   1.000
_cell.length_c   1.000
_cell.angle_alpha   90.00
_cell.angle_beta   90.00
_cell.angle_gamma   90.00
#
_symmetry.space_group_name_H-M   'P 1'
#
loop_
_entity.id
_entity.type
_entity.pdbx_description
1 polymer ?
#
loop_
_entity_poly.entity_id
_entity_poly.type
_entity_poly.pdbx_seq_one_letter_code
_entity_poly.pdbx_strand_id
1 'polypeptide(L)'
;MAGKFVAYREQDQQSLFDTDLICYGLRKSGYLRFIENWPQKYLRSSQLDPNNGANWSDYADPREPIYGITLSKWSSPIAFLVGDGSPCGEMLVAGEKTLLFVGASASTKAYVFDLMTDEGPITGLKCFRENPWQLTFNSGMPPLNIIASVEAPAPGAIVSPGWDYRYTAYTGGYNSMIGTNGGT
;
A
#
# COMPACT_ATOMS: atom_id res chain seq x y z
N MET A 1 24.42 29.90 -5.35
CA MET A 1 24.80 28.50 -5.62
C MET A 1 24.18 27.66 -4.52
N ALA A 2 23.19 26.84 -4.84
CA ALA A 2 22.68 25.88 -3.85
C ALA A 2 23.74 24.79 -3.64
N GLY A 3 24.11 24.54 -2.38
CA GLY A 3 25.02 23.45 -2.05
C GLY A 3 24.32 22.12 -2.13
N LYS A 4 24.92 21.14 -2.79
CA LYS A 4 24.45 19.76 -2.83
C LYS A 4 25.18 18.93 -1.77
N PHE A 5 24.45 18.13 -1.00
CA PHE A 5 24.99 17.15 -0.08
C PHE A 5 24.60 15.74 -0.55
N VAL A 6 25.59 14.86 -0.66
CA VAL A 6 25.37 13.46 -1.02
C VAL A 6 26.10 12.59 -0.01
N ALA A 7 25.42 11.62 0.58
CA ALA A 7 26.02 10.61 1.43
C ALA A 7 26.09 9.27 0.69
N TYR A 8 27.25 8.63 0.78
CA TYR A 8 27.52 7.35 0.15
C TYR A 8 27.77 6.27 1.21
N ARG A 9 27.40 5.04 0.88
CA ARG A 9 27.78 3.88 1.68
C ARG A 9 29.27 3.60 1.45
N GLU A 10 30.04 3.42 2.53
CA GLU A 10 31.48 3.20 2.44
C GLU A 10 31.84 1.93 1.66
N GLN A 11 31.03 0.86 1.81
CA GLN A 11 31.33 -0.47 1.27
C GLN A 11 31.26 -0.55 -0.26
N ASP A 12 30.31 0.12 -0.88
CA ASP A 12 29.98 -0.03 -2.31
C ASP A 12 29.79 1.29 -3.05
N GLN A 13 30.02 2.41 -2.35
CA GLN A 13 29.83 3.77 -2.86
C GLN A 13 28.42 4.04 -3.41
N GLN A 14 27.44 3.25 -2.98
CA GLN A 14 26.03 3.53 -3.30
C GLN A 14 25.58 4.80 -2.61
N SER A 15 24.87 5.66 -3.35
CA SER A 15 24.25 6.85 -2.78
C SER A 15 23.16 6.44 -1.79
N LEU A 16 23.36 6.78 -0.51
CA LEU A 16 22.36 6.57 0.54
C LEU A 16 21.39 7.73 0.63
N PHE A 17 21.85 8.91 0.23
CA PHE A 17 21.09 10.12 0.38
C PHE A 17 21.63 11.21 -0.56
N ASP A 18 20.74 11.94 -1.19
CA ASP A 18 21.02 13.05 -2.09
C ASP A 18 19.98 14.15 -1.87
N THR A 19 20.43 15.36 -1.56
CA THR A 19 19.52 16.48 -1.30
C THR A 19 18.67 16.92 -2.49
N ASP A 20 19.02 16.51 -3.70
CA ASP A 20 18.23 16.80 -4.89
C ASP A 20 17.11 15.76 -5.12
N LEU A 21 17.19 14.63 -4.45
CA LEU A 21 16.21 13.56 -4.57
C LEU A 21 15.18 13.64 -3.44
N ILE A 22 13.92 13.41 -3.81
CA ILE A 22 12.83 13.32 -2.86
C ILE A 22 12.93 11.97 -2.15
N CYS A 23 13.02 12.00 -0.82
CA CYS A 23 13.07 10.80 0.00
C CYS A 23 11.71 10.44 0.55
N TYR A 24 11.46 9.13 0.64
CA TYR A 24 10.35 8.57 1.39
C TYR A 24 10.77 8.36 2.85
N GLY A 25 9.91 8.75 3.76
CA GLY A 25 10.12 8.56 5.20
C GLY A 25 8.99 7.77 5.83
N LEU A 26 9.29 7.07 6.93
CA LEU A 26 8.28 6.34 7.69
C LEU A 26 7.28 7.32 8.30
N ARG A 27 6.04 7.23 7.85
CA ARG A 27 4.92 8.06 8.35
C ARG A 27 4.19 7.38 9.49
N LYS A 28 4.00 6.08 9.41
CA LYS A 28 3.27 5.32 10.42
C LYS A 28 3.69 3.87 10.42
N SER A 29 3.75 3.27 11.58
CA SER A 29 3.84 1.83 11.74
C SER A 29 2.87 1.36 12.82
N GLY A 30 2.34 0.17 12.68
CA GLY A 30 1.43 -0.40 13.66
C GLY A 30 0.70 -1.61 13.12
N TYR A 31 -0.05 -2.25 13.99
CA TYR A 31 -0.93 -3.34 13.60
C TYR A 31 -2.14 -2.79 12.85
N LEU A 32 -2.60 -3.58 11.89
CA LEU A 32 -3.82 -3.27 11.17
C LEU A 32 -5.02 -3.41 12.11
N ARG A 33 -6.03 -2.58 11.87
CA ARG A 33 -7.30 -2.68 12.57
C ARG A 33 -8.38 -3.19 11.64
N PHE A 34 -9.33 -3.94 12.16
CA PHE A 34 -10.54 -4.30 11.44
C PHE A 34 -11.31 -3.03 11.03
N ILE A 35 -11.72 -2.97 9.78
CA ILE A 35 -12.51 -1.87 9.23
C ILE A 35 -13.95 -2.32 9.05
N GLU A 36 -14.17 -3.31 8.21
CA GLU A 36 -15.50 -3.83 7.90
C GLU A 36 -15.40 -5.18 7.18
N ASN A 37 -16.54 -5.81 6.93
CA ASN A 37 -16.62 -7.01 6.11
C ASN A 37 -17.17 -6.65 4.74
N TRP A 38 -16.43 -6.97 3.69
CA TRP A 38 -16.87 -6.78 2.32
C TRP A 38 -17.57 -8.05 1.79
N PRO A 39 -18.70 -7.89 1.08
CA PRO A 39 -19.31 -9.03 0.40
C PRO A 39 -18.37 -9.51 -0.70
N GLN A 40 -18.19 -10.82 -0.79
CA GLN A 40 -17.52 -11.42 -1.94
C GLN A 40 -18.51 -11.55 -3.09
N LYS A 41 -18.05 -11.21 -4.30
CA LYS A 41 -18.84 -11.35 -5.52
C LYS A 41 -18.15 -12.28 -6.50
N TYR A 42 -18.91 -12.99 -7.28
CA TYR A 42 -18.42 -13.80 -8.38
C TYR A 42 -19.07 -13.41 -9.69
N LEU A 43 -18.32 -13.51 -10.76
CA LEU A 43 -18.86 -13.35 -12.11
C LEU A 43 -19.70 -14.59 -12.43
N ARG A 44 -20.97 -14.40 -12.81
CA ARG A 44 -21.92 -15.51 -13.04
C ARG A 44 -21.51 -16.47 -14.16
N SER A 45 -20.66 -16.01 -15.09
CA SER A 45 -20.03 -16.83 -16.13
C SER A 45 -18.74 -16.16 -16.57
N SER A 46 -17.71 -16.96 -16.88
CA SER A 46 -16.43 -16.48 -17.40
C SER A 46 -16.51 -15.74 -18.75
N GLN A 47 -17.63 -15.87 -19.44
CA GLN A 47 -17.87 -15.21 -20.74
C GLN A 47 -18.56 -13.85 -20.61
N LEU A 48 -18.99 -13.48 -19.40
CA LEU A 48 -19.67 -12.20 -19.16
C LEU A 48 -18.66 -11.08 -19.00
N ASP A 49 -19.04 -9.87 -19.44
CA ASP A 49 -18.23 -8.69 -19.26
C ASP A 49 -18.09 -8.32 -17.78
N PRO A 50 -16.87 -8.36 -17.20
CA PRO A 50 -16.65 -8.02 -15.80
C PRO A 50 -16.91 -6.53 -15.47
N ASN A 51 -16.92 -5.65 -16.47
CA ASN A 51 -17.22 -4.24 -16.28
C ASN A 51 -18.72 -3.96 -16.12
N ASN A 52 -19.56 -4.91 -16.44
CA ASN A 52 -21.00 -4.79 -16.22
C ASN A 52 -21.38 -5.35 -14.85
N GLY A 53 -21.73 -4.46 -13.91
CA GLY A 53 -22.12 -4.82 -12.54
C GLY A 53 -23.27 -5.81 -12.46
N ALA A 54 -24.18 -5.85 -13.45
CA ALA A 54 -25.29 -6.80 -13.51
C ALA A 54 -24.84 -8.25 -13.72
N ASN A 55 -23.59 -8.47 -14.13
CA ASN A 55 -23.06 -9.79 -14.38
C ASN A 55 -22.48 -10.47 -13.12
N TRP A 56 -22.41 -9.73 -12.02
CA TRP A 56 -21.90 -10.21 -10.74
C TRP A 56 -23.04 -10.65 -9.83
N SER A 57 -22.76 -11.65 -9.01
CA SER A 57 -23.65 -12.11 -7.94
C SER A 57 -22.86 -12.19 -6.64
N ASP A 58 -23.56 -11.98 -5.53
CA ASP A 58 -22.96 -12.08 -4.20
C ASP A 58 -22.86 -13.55 -3.78
N TYR A 59 -21.74 -13.91 -3.14
CA TYR A 59 -21.71 -15.13 -2.33
C TYR A 59 -22.59 -14.92 -1.10
N ALA A 60 -23.38 -15.94 -0.77
CA ALA A 60 -24.25 -15.88 0.40
C ALA A 60 -23.44 -15.77 1.71
N ASP A 61 -22.25 -16.36 1.75
CA ASP A 61 -21.26 -16.34 2.82
C ASP A 61 -19.99 -17.05 2.28
N PRO A 62 -18.75 -16.64 2.62
CA PRO A 62 -18.36 -15.72 3.68
C PRO A 62 -18.15 -14.28 3.18
N ARG A 63 -18.23 -13.33 4.11
CA ARG A 63 -17.78 -11.96 3.90
C ARG A 63 -16.28 -11.89 4.17
N GLU A 64 -15.57 -11.12 3.36
CA GLU A 64 -14.12 -10.92 3.50
C GLU A 64 -13.84 -9.81 4.52
N PRO A 65 -13.14 -10.10 5.63
CA PRO A 65 -12.77 -9.07 6.58
C PRO A 65 -11.67 -8.18 5.99
N ILE A 66 -11.91 -6.88 6.01
CA ILE A 66 -10.99 -5.85 5.54
C ILE A 66 -10.33 -5.20 6.74
N TYR A 67 -9.02 -5.14 6.69
CA TYR A 67 -8.18 -4.48 7.69
C TYR A 67 -7.54 -3.25 7.10
N GLY A 68 -7.17 -2.29 7.93
CA GLY A 68 -6.61 -1.05 7.44
C GLY A 68 -5.70 -0.33 8.43
N ILE A 69 -4.97 0.63 7.88
CA ILE A 69 -4.17 1.59 8.64
C ILE A 69 -4.48 3.01 8.17
N THR A 70 -4.85 3.85 9.11
CA THR A 70 -5.29 5.22 8.85
C THR A 70 -4.12 6.19 8.99
N LEU A 71 -4.03 7.14 8.07
CA LEU A 71 -3.12 8.29 8.13
C LEU A 71 -3.93 9.58 7.97
N SER A 72 -3.58 10.61 8.74
CA SER A 72 -4.26 11.91 8.66
C SER A 72 -4.04 12.62 7.33
N LYS A 73 -2.83 12.47 6.75
CA LYS A 73 -2.45 13.07 5.46
C LYS A 73 -1.44 12.18 4.78
N TRP A 74 -1.62 11.93 3.50
CA TRP A 74 -0.62 11.31 2.63
C TRP A 74 -0.63 11.90 1.23
N SER A 75 0.46 11.67 0.49
CA SER A 75 0.61 12.12 -0.90
C SER A 75 0.71 10.93 -1.85
N SER A 76 1.62 10.01 -1.57
CA SER A 76 1.86 8.81 -2.38
C SER A 76 2.39 7.68 -1.49
N PRO A 77 1.55 7.10 -0.63
CA PRO A 77 1.99 6.14 0.37
C PRO A 77 2.39 4.81 -0.23
N ILE A 78 3.43 4.22 0.33
CA ILE A 78 3.87 2.84 0.06
C ILE A 78 3.79 2.08 1.38
N ALA A 79 3.07 0.97 1.39
CA ALA A 79 2.94 0.14 2.58
C ALA A 79 3.69 -1.18 2.42
N PHE A 80 4.43 -1.56 3.45
CA PHE A 80 5.06 -2.87 3.61
C PHE A 80 4.38 -3.60 4.76
N LEU A 81 4.06 -4.86 4.56
CA LEU A 81 3.41 -5.69 5.56
C LEU A 81 4.40 -6.70 6.16
N VAL A 82 4.23 -6.97 7.44
CA VAL A 82 4.80 -8.12 8.12
C VAL A 82 3.64 -8.99 8.57
N GLY A 83 3.48 -10.14 7.93
CA GLY A 83 2.31 -11.02 8.01
C GLY A 83 1.52 -11.04 6.71
N ASP A 84 0.40 -11.73 6.75
CA ASP A 84 -0.46 -11.90 5.59
C ASP A 84 -1.22 -10.61 5.25
N GLY A 85 -1.57 -10.46 3.97
CA GLY A 85 -2.39 -9.38 3.47
C GLY A 85 -1.97 -8.88 2.10
N SER A 86 -2.93 -8.36 1.37
CA SER A 86 -2.73 -7.72 0.06
C SER A 86 -3.44 -6.36 0.03
N PRO A 87 -2.82 -5.32 -0.54
CA PRO A 87 -3.48 -4.03 -0.67
C PRO A 87 -4.71 -4.16 -1.58
N CYS A 88 -5.83 -3.61 -1.16
CA CYS A 88 -7.08 -3.67 -1.92
C CYS A 88 -7.71 -2.31 -2.17
N GLY A 89 -7.07 -1.24 -1.75
CA GLY A 89 -7.52 0.12 -2.03
C GLY A 89 -7.35 1.07 -0.86
N GLU A 90 -8.07 2.17 -0.93
CA GLU A 90 -8.15 3.17 0.13
C GLU A 90 -9.58 3.67 0.31
N MET A 91 -9.91 4.10 1.51
CA MET A 91 -11.20 4.74 1.81
C MET A 91 -11.07 5.79 2.90
N LEU A 92 -12.11 6.61 3.06
CA LEU A 92 -12.24 7.49 4.20
C LEU A 92 -12.97 6.74 5.34
N VAL A 93 -12.28 6.58 6.46
CA VAL A 93 -12.86 6.04 7.70
C VAL A 93 -12.90 7.15 8.71
N ALA A 94 -14.10 7.54 9.14
CA ALA A 94 -14.32 8.69 10.03
C ALA A 94 -13.65 10.00 9.53
N GLY A 95 -13.63 10.20 8.21
CA GLY A 95 -13.01 11.37 7.57
C GLY A 95 -11.50 11.30 7.37
N GLU A 96 -10.86 10.24 7.81
CA GLU A 96 -9.42 10.01 7.63
C GLU A 96 -9.14 8.96 6.55
N LYS A 97 -8.17 9.24 5.71
CA LYS A 97 -7.74 8.29 4.68
C LYS A 97 -7.15 7.03 5.32
N THR A 98 -7.62 5.88 4.87
CA THR A 98 -7.23 4.56 5.37
C THR A 98 -6.81 3.67 4.22
N LEU A 99 -5.61 3.11 4.29
CA LEU A 99 -5.15 2.05 3.37
C LEU A 99 -5.80 0.74 3.80
N LEU A 100 -6.34 0.01 2.83
CA LEU A 100 -7.10 -1.22 3.05
C LEU A 100 -6.34 -2.44 2.57
N PHE A 101 -6.50 -3.52 3.32
CA PHE A 101 -5.85 -4.80 3.07
C PHE A 101 -6.85 -5.93 3.23
N VAL A 102 -6.88 -6.83 2.25
CA VAL A 102 -7.63 -8.08 2.26
C VAL A 102 -6.71 -9.25 2.62
N GLY A 103 -7.26 -10.30 3.19
CA GLY A 103 -6.47 -11.46 3.65
C GLY A 103 -5.51 -11.13 4.80
N ALA A 104 -5.67 -9.97 5.42
CA ALA A 104 -4.90 -9.52 6.58
C ALA A 104 -5.63 -9.86 7.88
N SER A 105 -4.95 -9.63 8.99
CA SER A 105 -5.51 -9.84 10.33
C SER A 105 -5.07 -8.73 11.30
N ALA A 106 -5.60 -8.75 12.50
CA ALA A 106 -5.17 -7.85 13.58
C ALA A 106 -3.70 -8.08 14.02
N SER A 107 -3.09 -9.21 13.65
CA SER A 107 -1.68 -9.50 13.89
C SER A 107 -0.75 -9.03 12.75
N THR A 108 -1.30 -8.64 11.61
CA THR A 108 -0.53 -8.07 10.50
C THR A 108 -0.06 -6.67 10.87
N LYS A 109 1.24 -6.43 10.77
CA LYS A 109 1.85 -5.12 11.03
C LYS A 109 2.18 -4.42 9.71
N ALA A 110 1.82 -3.15 9.61
CA ALA A 110 2.15 -2.32 8.45
C ALA A 110 3.21 -1.27 8.80
N TYR A 111 4.07 -0.98 7.83
CA TYR A 111 4.99 0.14 7.80
C TYR A 111 4.65 0.99 6.58
N VAL A 112 4.17 2.19 6.81
CA VAL A 112 3.73 3.09 5.73
C VAL A 112 4.73 4.20 5.57
N PHE A 113 5.32 4.27 4.40
CA PHE A 113 6.24 5.32 3.96
C PHE A 113 5.52 6.25 3.00
N ASP A 114 5.87 7.51 3.04
CA ASP A 114 5.36 8.54 2.12
C ASP A 114 6.42 9.61 1.92
N LEU A 115 6.16 10.56 1.05
CA LEU A 115 7.00 11.73 0.90
C LEU A 115 7.27 12.35 2.28
N MET A 116 8.53 12.68 2.54
CA MET A 116 8.90 13.33 3.80
C MET A 116 8.20 14.68 3.93
N THR A 117 7.76 14.98 5.14
CA THR A 117 7.08 16.23 5.47
C THR A 117 7.87 17.02 6.50
N ASP A 118 7.58 18.31 6.60
CA ASP A 118 8.19 19.20 7.58
C ASP A 118 7.57 19.05 8.99
N GLU A 119 6.76 18.01 9.19
CA GLU A 119 6.19 17.67 10.49
C GLU A 119 7.27 17.11 11.42
N GLY A 120 7.14 17.36 12.69
CA GLY A 120 8.03 16.86 13.74
C GLY A 120 8.97 17.91 14.32
N PRO A 121 9.86 17.50 15.26
CA PRO A 121 10.72 18.44 15.99
C PRO A 121 11.67 19.16 15.05
N ILE A 122 12.00 20.40 15.40
CA ILE A 122 12.97 21.25 14.67
C ILE A 122 14.41 20.70 14.81
N THR A 123 14.61 19.75 15.72
CA THR A 123 15.93 19.15 15.98
C THR A 123 16.27 18.14 14.90
N GLY A 124 17.41 18.34 14.24
CA GLY A 124 17.91 17.44 13.21
C GLY A 124 18.24 18.15 11.90
N LEU A 125 18.55 17.35 10.89
CA LEU A 125 18.85 17.83 9.54
C LEU A 125 17.58 17.82 8.68
N LYS A 126 17.24 18.96 8.10
CA LYS A 126 16.23 19.08 7.06
C LYS A 126 16.86 19.68 5.81
N CYS A 127 16.60 19.09 4.67
CA CYS A 127 17.09 19.56 3.38
C CYS A 127 15.92 19.96 2.49
N PHE A 128 16.10 21.06 1.77
CA PHE A 128 15.08 21.60 0.88
C PHE A 128 15.70 21.85 -0.50
N ARG A 129 14.93 21.52 -1.52
CA ARG A 129 15.23 21.93 -2.88
C ARG A 129 14.70 23.36 -3.11
N GLU A 130 15.50 24.18 -3.77
CA GLU A 130 15.23 25.61 -3.88
C GLU A 130 14.10 25.95 -4.87
N ASN A 131 13.89 25.13 -5.89
CA ASN A 131 12.89 25.47 -6.90
C ASN A 131 12.18 24.20 -7.45
N PRO A 132 10.89 24.00 -7.17
CA PRO A 132 10.12 24.71 -6.14
C PRO A 132 10.63 24.39 -4.73
N TRP A 133 10.42 25.29 -3.78
CA TRP A 133 10.80 25.05 -2.38
C TRP A 133 10.09 23.81 -1.86
N GLN A 134 10.81 22.72 -1.72
CA GLN A 134 10.29 21.43 -1.33
C GLN A 134 11.25 20.72 -0.39
N LEU A 135 10.70 20.17 0.70
CA LEU A 135 11.45 19.31 1.58
C LEU A 135 11.86 18.03 0.84
N THR A 136 13.15 17.72 0.83
CA THR A 136 13.69 16.51 0.21
C THR A 136 14.11 15.48 1.25
N PHE A 137 14.54 15.93 2.43
CA PHE A 137 14.96 15.06 3.51
C PHE A 137 14.63 15.64 4.88
N ASN A 138 14.25 14.75 5.82
CA ASN A 138 14.03 15.06 7.23
C ASN A 138 14.60 13.93 8.08
N SER A 139 15.67 14.20 8.83
CA SER A 139 16.31 13.19 9.68
C SER A 139 15.43 12.70 10.85
N GLY A 140 14.38 13.42 11.17
CA GLY A 140 13.37 12.99 12.16
C GLY A 140 12.42 11.89 11.63
N MET A 141 12.48 11.59 10.32
CA MET A 141 11.69 10.54 9.68
C MET A 141 12.64 9.45 9.18
N PRO A 142 12.57 8.20 9.73
CA PRO A 142 13.38 7.10 9.21
C PRO A 142 13.19 6.93 7.69
N PRO A 143 14.25 7.05 6.87
CA PRO A 143 14.13 6.96 5.42
C PRO A 143 13.82 5.53 4.98
N LEU A 144 13.08 5.41 3.88
CA LEU A 144 12.91 4.13 3.19
C LEU A 144 14.24 3.73 2.55
N ASN A 145 14.76 2.58 2.95
CA ASN A 145 15.95 1.98 2.34
C ASN A 145 15.58 0.58 1.82
N ILE A 146 15.58 0.42 0.51
CA ILE A 146 15.32 -0.86 -0.15
C ILE A 146 16.66 -1.60 -0.26
N ILE A 147 16.83 -2.63 0.57
CA ILE A 147 18.07 -3.42 0.64
C ILE A 147 18.07 -4.64 -0.27
N ALA A 148 16.89 -5.09 -0.71
CA ALA A 148 16.73 -6.21 -1.62
C ALA A 148 15.41 -6.11 -2.37
N SER A 149 15.38 -6.64 -3.58
CA SER A 149 14.17 -6.92 -4.33
C SER A 149 14.24 -8.35 -4.86
N VAL A 150 13.12 -9.04 -4.84
CA VAL A 150 13.01 -10.38 -5.38
C VAL A 150 11.96 -10.38 -6.49
N GLU A 151 12.22 -11.15 -7.53
CA GLU A 151 11.23 -11.35 -8.57
C GLU A 151 10.04 -12.12 -7.98
N ALA A 152 8.84 -11.68 -8.27
CA ALA A 152 7.65 -12.43 -7.88
C ALA A 152 7.68 -13.80 -8.54
N PRO A 153 7.39 -14.88 -7.81
CA PRO A 153 7.30 -16.20 -8.41
C PRO A 153 6.28 -16.18 -9.56
N ALA A 154 6.62 -16.86 -10.65
CA ALA A 154 5.66 -17.02 -11.75
C ALA A 154 4.33 -17.53 -11.19
N PRO A 155 3.20 -17.02 -11.66
CA PRO A 155 1.91 -17.57 -11.25
C PRO A 155 1.92 -19.06 -11.53
N GLY A 156 1.55 -19.86 -10.53
CA GLY A 156 1.47 -21.32 -10.67
C GLY A 156 0.65 -21.66 -11.91
N ALA A 157 1.00 -22.75 -12.58
CA ALA A 157 0.28 -23.18 -13.77
C ALA A 157 -1.23 -23.23 -13.45
N ILE A 158 -1.99 -22.44 -14.22
CA ILE A 158 -3.43 -22.41 -14.07
C ILE A 158 -3.94 -23.75 -14.55
N VAL A 159 -4.28 -24.64 -13.63
CA VAL A 159 -4.94 -25.87 -13.93
C VAL A 159 -6.40 -25.53 -14.23
N SER A 160 -6.73 -25.45 -15.50
CA SER A 160 -8.14 -25.38 -15.93
C SER A 160 -8.88 -26.66 -15.49
N PRO A 161 -10.13 -26.61 -15.03
CA PRO A 161 -11.09 -25.55 -15.19
C PRO A 161 -11.47 -24.91 -13.84
N GLY A 162 -11.37 -23.65 -13.71
CA GLY A 162 -11.92 -22.99 -12.53
C GLY A 162 -11.18 -21.72 -12.14
N TRP A 163 -11.13 -20.73 -13.06
CA TRP A 163 -10.90 -19.38 -12.63
C TRP A 163 -12.10 -18.93 -11.82
N ASP A 164 -11.95 -18.90 -10.52
CA ASP A 164 -12.91 -18.27 -9.64
C ASP A 164 -12.49 -16.78 -9.53
N TYR A 165 -13.08 -15.94 -10.38
CA TYR A 165 -12.90 -14.50 -10.28
C TYR A 165 -13.69 -14.01 -9.08
N ARG A 166 -13.03 -13.93 -7.92
CA ARG A 166 -13.62 -13.34 -6.75
C ARG A 166 -13.38 -11.84 -6.76
N TYR A 167 -14.42 -11.14 -6.55
CA TYR A 167 -14.42 -9.70 -6.48
C TYR A 167 -14.97 -9.28 -5.12
N THR A 168 -14.19 -8.50 -4.40
CA THR A 168 -14.61 -7.92 -3.12
C THR A 168 -15.08 -6.51 -3.36
N ALA A 169 -16.36 -6.25 -3.15
CA ALA A 169 -16.97 -4.94 -3.38
C ALA A 169 -17.32 -4.26 -2.06
N TYR A 170 -17.01 -3.00 -1.99
CA TYR A 170 -17.52 -2.09 -0.98
C TYR A 170 -18.87 -1.53 -1.45
N THR A 171 -19.89 -1.58 -0.57
CA THR A 171 -21.24 -1.08 -0.87
C THR A 171 -21.32 0.44 -1.02
N GLY A 172 -20.23 1.17 -0.71
CA GLY A 172 -20.10 2.62 -0.83
C GLY A 172 -19.46 3.14 -2.12
N GLY A 173 -19.22 2.33 -3.14
CA GLY A 173 -18.93 2.80 -4.49
C GLY A 173 -17.48 2.65 -4.99
N TYR A 174 -16.58 1.97 -4.29
CA TYR A 174 -15.25 1.64 -4.82
C TYR A 174 -15.12 0.14 -5.07
N ASN A 175 -14.72 -0.20 -6.28
CA ASN A 175 -14.55 -1.57 -6.72
C ASN A 175 -13.06 -1.88 -6.82
N SER A 176 -12.55 -2.80 -6.02
CA SER A 176 -11.22 -3.37 -6.24
C SER A 176 -11.35 -4.80 -6.76
N MET A 177 -10.74 -5.09 -7.90
CA MET A 177 -10.63 -6.46 -8.39
C MET A 177 -9.46 -7.15 -7.69
N ILE A 178 -9.76 -8.23 -7.00
CA ILE A 178 -8.75 -9.13 -6.48
C ILE A 178 -8.89 -10.43 -7.25
N GLY A 179 -7.94 -10.70 -8.12
CA GLY A 179 -7.80 -12.01 -8.71
C GLY A 179 -7.21 -12.95 -7.66
N THR A 180 -8.03 -13.75 -7.01
CA THR A 180 -7.52 -14.86 -6.23
C THR A 180 -7.45 -16.09 -7.11
N ASN A 181 -6.26 -16.66 -7.22
CA ASN A 181 -6.08 -17.97 -7.83
C ASN A 181 -6.64 -18.99 -6.84
N GLY A 182 -7.86 -19.45 -7.08
CA GLY A 182 -8.50 -20.50 -6.29
C GLY A 182 -7.87 -21.84 -6.63
N GLY A 183 -6.67 -22.10 -6.10
CA GLY A 183 -6.13 -23.44 -6.08
C GLY A 183 -6.79 -24.23 -4.95
N THR A 184 -7.50 -25.31 -5.27
CA THR A 184 -7.81 -26.39 -4.35
C THR A 184 -6.57 -27.15 -3.99
#